data_0ccc6a7d7bcee9d822667ae26f3394c9
#
_entry.id   0ccc6a7d7bcee9d822667ae26f3394c9
#
_cell.length_a   1.000
_cell.length_b   1.000
_cell.length_c   1.000
_cell.angle_alpha   90.00
_cell.angle_beta   90.00
_cell.angle_gamma   90.00
#
_symmetry.space_group_name_H-M   'P 1'
#
loop_
_entity.id
_entity.type
_entity.pdbx_description
1 polymer ?
#
loop_
_entity_poly.entity_id
_entity_poly.type
_entity_poly.pdbx_seq_one_letter_code
_entity_poly.pdbx_strand_id
1 'polypeptide(L)'
;MYARLFLLLLALFSLSAKAQSIQESVAFAIIGEPKYAAGFSHFDYVNPQAPKGGTLTLAAIGTFDNFNRYALRGNPAVRTEALYDPLFTTSDDEPGSYYPLIAERARYAGDYSWMEIALNPRARFHDGTPITARDVAFTFNKFMTEGVPQFRLFYKGTTVKAIA
;
A
#
# COMPACT_ATOMS: atom_id res chain seq x y z
N MET A 1 41.60 37.83 25.39
CA MET A 1 41.25 36.51 25.94
C MET A 1 39.82 36.08 25.61
N TYR A 2 38.91 37.00 25.34
CA TYR A 2 37.48 36.70 25.04
C TYR A 2 37.20 36.27 23.58
N ALA A 3 38.02 36.65 22.62
CA ALA A 3 37.82 36.29 21.20
C ALA A 3 38.01 34.79 20.90
N ARG A 4 38.85 34.08 21.68
CA ARG A 4 39.07 32.64 21.52
C ARG A 4 37.96 31.77 22.14
N LEU A 5 37.25 32.32 23.13
CA LEU A 5 36.12 31.63 23.75
C LEU A 5 34.88 31.68 22.86
N PHE A 6 34.72 32.74 22.06
CA PHE A 6 33.59 32.89 21.13
C PHE A 6 33.68 31.96 19.92
N LEU A 7 34.90 31.66 19.46
CA LEU A 7 35.13 30.70 18.36
C LEU A 7 34.91 29.25 18.78
N LEU A 8 35.09 28.90 20.06
CA LEU A 8 34.83 27.59 20.59
C LEU A 8 33.31 27.31 20.79
N LEU A 9 32.52 28.34 21.05
CA LEU A 9 31.06 28.21 21.16
C LEU A 9 30.36 28.08 19.80
N LEU A 10 30.95 28.65 18.74
CA LEU A 10 30.41 28.46 17.36
C LEU A 10 30.65 27.06 16.80
N ALA A 11 31.67 26.36 17.27
CA ALA A 11 32.00 25.00 16.82
C ALA A 11 31.09 23.92 17.44
N LEU A 12 30.33 24.24 18.48
CA LEU A 12 29.40 23.30 19.14
C LEU A 12 27.98 23.29 18.54
N PHE A 13 27.68 24.22 17.64
CA PHE A 13 26.46 24.19 16.81
C PHE A 13 26.73 23.51 15.47
N SER A 14 27.45 22.39 15.47
CA SER A 14 27.36 21.43 14.38
C SER A 14 25.94 20.89 14.46
N LEU A 15 24.99 21.48 13.71
CA LEU A 15 23.71 20.84 13.41
C LEU A 15 24.03 19.46 12.86
N SER A 16 23.86 18.45 13.68
CA SER A 16 23.74 17.07 13.20
C SER A 16 22.48 17.06 12.34
N ALA A 17 22.62 17.39 11.06
CA ALA A 17 21.63 17.03 10.07
C ALA A 17 21.52 15.49 10.18
N LYS A 18 20.52 15.00 10.92
CA LYS A 18 20.15 13.59 10.88
C LYS A 18 19.89 13.29 9.41
N ALA A 19 20.83 12.64 8.76
CA ALA A 19 20.59 12.10 7.44
C ALA A 19 19.33 11.24 7.59
N GLN A 20 18.27 11.65 6.91
CA GLN A 20 17.00 10.94 6.95
C GLN A 20 17.26 9.54 6.38
N SER A 21 17.21 8.51 7.22
CA SER A 21 17.46 7.15 6.80
C SER A 21 16.38 6.74 5.81
N ILE A 22 16.77 6.40 4.59
CA ILE A 22 15.86 5.79 3.62
C ILE A 22 15.81 4.31 3.95
N GLN A 23 14.61 3.80 4.10
CA GLN A 23 14.34 2.39 4.31
C GLN A 23 13.73 1.78 3.05
N GLU A 24 14.01 0.52 2.80
CA GLU A 24 13.39 -0.24 1.73
C GLU A 24 12.80 -1.52 2.32
N SER A 25 11.57 -1.85 1.97
CA SER A 25 10.90 -3.04 2.42
C SER A 25 10.03 -3.65 1.32
N VAL A 26 9.98 -4.97 1.27
CA VAL A 26 9.05 -5.74 0.44
C VAL A 26 7.77 -6.09 1.20
N ALA A 27 7.80 -6.12 2.54
CA ALA A 27 6.64 -6.41 3.37
C ALA A 27 6.65 -5.50 4.60
N PHE A 28 5.50 -5.27 5.19
CA PHE A 28 5.33 -4.42 6.36
C PHE A 28 4.57 -5.16 7.45
N ALA A 29 4.95 -4.99 8.71
CA ALA A 29 4.18 -5.40 9.87
C ALA A 29 3.91 -4.19 10.76
N ILE A 30 2.69 -4.11 11.30
CA ILE A 30 2.33 -3.09 12.30
C ILE A 30 3.06 -3.37 13.61
N ILE A 31 3.26 -4.65 13.92
CA ILE A 31 3.90 -5.12 15.16
C ILE A 31 4.93 -6.19 14.78
N GLY A 32 6.18 -6.00 15.22
CA GLY A 32 7.25 -6.96 14.96
C GLY A 32 7.73 -6.96 13.51
N GLU A 33 8.21 -8.11 13.05
CA GLU A 33 8.69 -8.34 11.70
C GLU A 33 7.71 -9.23 10.93
N PRO A 34 7.58 -9.05 9.60
CA PRO A 34 6.75 -9.91 8.78
C PRO A 34 7.19 -11.39 8.86
N LYS A 35 6.25 -12.30 9.02
CA LYS A 35 6.48 -13.74 9.10
C LYS A 35 7.12 -14.30 7.83
N TYR A 36 6.67 -13.86 6.68
CA TYR A 36 7.12 -14.37 5.39
C TYR A 36 8.27 -13.54 4.85
N ALA A 37 9.39 -14.20 4.56
CA ALA A 37 10.56 -13.56 3.99
C ALA A 37 10.32 -13.09 2.55
N ALA A 38 11.14 -12.16 2.09
CA ALA A 38 11.11 -11.70 0.70
C ALA A 38 11.23 -12.87 -0.29
N GLY A 39 10.36 -12.90 -1.29
CA GLY A 39 10.34 -13.95 -2.31
C GLY A 39 9.65 -15.25 -1.91
N PHE A 40 8.90 -15.28 -0.79
CA PHE A 40 8.05 -16.41 -0.47
C PHE A 40 7.07 -16.71 -1.62
N SER A 41 6.74 -17.98 -1.84
CA SER A 41 5.94 -18.42 -2.98
C SER A 41 4.44 -18.53 -2.69
N HIS A 42 4.08 -18.79 -1.43
CA HIS A 42 2.70 -18.89 -0.96
C HIS A 42 2.64 -18.78 0.56
N PHE A 43 1.50 -18.42 1.10
CA PHE A 43 1.23 -18.45 2.53
C PHE A 43 1.13 -19.89 3.04
N ASP A 44 1.51 -20.16 4.28
CA ASP A 44 1.58 -21.51 4.85
C ASP A 44 0.23 -22.24 4.86
N TYR A 45 -0.88 -21.51 4.92
CA TYR A 45 -2.23 -22.06 4.87
C TYR A 45 -2.73 -22.38 3.45
N VAL A 46 -1.93 -22.07 2.41
CA VAL A 46 -2.30 -22.34 1.00
C VAL A 46 -1.64 -23.61 0.54
N ASN A 47 -2.43 -24.53 -0.04
CA ASN A 47 -1.90 -25.67 -0.78
C ASN A 47 -1.63 -25.27 -2.24
N PRO A 48 -0.36 -25.08 -2.66
CA PRO A 48 -0.04 -24.67 -4.03
C PRO A 48 -0.38 -25.74 -5.07
N GLN A 49 -0.56 -27.00 -4.66
CA GLN A 49 -0.91 -28.14 -5.51
C GLN A 49 -2.42 -28.40 -5.57
N ALA A 50 -3.22 -27.60 -4.87
CA ALA A 50 -4.69 -27.76 -4.95
C ALA A 50 -5.17 -27.57 -6.40
N PRO A 51 -6.13 -28.39 -6.85
CA PRO A 51 -6.74 -28.21 -8.17
C PRO A 51 -7.28 -26.80 -8.34
N LYS A 52 -7.01 -26.20 -9.51
CA LYS A 52 -7.51 -24.85 -9.84
C LYS A 52 -8.82 -24.97 -10.58
N GLY A 53 -9.82 -24.18 -10.15
CA GLY A 53 -11.12 -24.13 -10.79
C GLY A 53 -12.23 -24.79 -9.95
N GLY A 54 -13.36 -25.02 -10.58
CA GLY A 54 -14.60 -25.46 -9.94
C GLY A 54 -15.55 -24.31 -9.65
N THR A 55 -16.68 -24.61 -9.01
CA THR A 55 -17.71 -23.63 -8.65
C THR A 55 -17.96 -23.69 -7.15
N LEU A 56 -17.83 -22.54 -6.50
CA LEU A 56 -18.20 -22.35 -5.10
C LEU A 56 -19.46 -21.50 -5.02
N THR A 57 -20.56 -22.08 -4.55
CA THR A 57 -21.82 -21.37 -4.34
C THR A 57 -21.89 -20.88 -2.89
N LEU A 58 -22.03 -19.58 -2.71
CA LEU A 58 -22.15 -18.94 -1.42
C LEU A 58 -23.50 -18.25 -1.30
N ALA A 59 -24.10 -18.27 -0.10
CA ALA A 59 -25.31 -17.55 0.19
C ALA A 59 -24.97 -16.11 0.65
N ALA A 60 -25.78 -15.14 0.23
CA ALA A 60 -25.73 -13.77 0.70
C ALA A 60 -27.15 -13.29 0.98
N ILE A 61 -27.30 -12.46 2.03
CA ILE A 61 -28.59 -11.86 2.40
C ILE A 61 -28.65 -10.46 1.81
N GLY A 62 -29.79 -10.11 1.22
CA GLY A 62 -30.04 -8.78 0.65
C GLY A 62 -30.15 -8.79 -0.87
N THR A 63 -30.17 -7.60 -1.44
CA THR A 63 -30.23 -7.36 -2.88
C THR A 63 -29.11 -6.42 -3.30
N PHE A 64 -28.85 -6.30 -4.58
CA PHE A 64 -27.91 -5.35 -5.13
C PHE A 64 -28.49 -4.69 -6.39
N ASP A 65 -27.96 -3.52 -6.72
CA ASP A 65 -28.31 -2.78 -7.94
C ASP A 65 -27.07 -2.39 -8.78
N ASN A 66 -25.86 -2.62 -8.24
CA ASN A 66 -24.62 -2.34 -8.95
C ASN A 66 -23.47 -3.23 -8.45
N PHE A 67 -22.34 -3.20 -9.19
CA PHE A 67 -21.10 -3.91 -8.84
C PHE A 67 -19.97 -2.97 -8.40
N ASN A 68 -20.24 -1.68 -8.26
CA ASN A 68 -19.24 -0.71 -7.84
C ASN A 68 -19.34 -0.43 -6.34
N ARG A 69 -18.53 -1.11 -5.53
CA ARG A 69 -18.48 -0.90 -4.07
C ARG A 69 -18.07 0.52 -3.65
N TYR A 70 -17.53 1.31 -4.56
CA TYR A 70 -17.11 2.70 -4.31
C TYR A 70 -18.16 3.72 -4.75
N ALA A 71 -19.32 3.27 -5.23
CA ALA A 71 -20.42 4.16 -5.55
C ALA A 71 -20.96 4.83 -4.28
N LEU A 72 -21.30 6.12 -4.38
CA LEU A 72 -21.88 6.88 -3.28
C LEU A 72 -23.37 6.57 -3.06
N ARG A 73 -24.00 5.89 -4.00
CA ARG A 73 -25.43 5.53 -3.98
C ARG A 73 -25.62 4.10 -4.47
N GLY A 74 -26.72 3.50 -4.04
CA GLY A 74 -27.08 2.13 -4.39
C GLY A 74 -26.49 1.10 -3.43
N ASN A 75 -26.76 -0.17 -3.72
CA ASN A 75 -26.32 -1.33 -2.95
C ASN A 75 -25.37 -2.16 -3.81
N PRO A 76 -24.05 -2.12 -3.59
CA PRO A 76 -23.13 -2.95 -4.35
C PRO A 76 -23.33 -4.45 -4.01
N ALA A 77 -23.13 -5.29 -5.00
CA ALA A 77 -23.18 -6.73 -4.80
C ALA A 77 -22.14 -7.16 -3.75
N VAL A 78 -22.48 -8.19 -2.99
CA VAL A 78 -21.59 -8.78 -1.98
C VAL A 78 -20.33 -9.31 -2.66
N ARG A 79 -19.17 -9.16 -2.01
CA ARG A 79 -17.85 -9.57 -2.48
C ARG A 79 -17.32 -8.85 -3.72
N THR A 80 -17.82 -7.68 -4.02
CA THR A 80 -17.25 -6.81 -5.08
C THR A 80 -15.84 -6.33 -4.77
N GLU A 81 -15.37 -6.45 -3.52
CA GLU A 81 -13.96 -6.28 -3.15
C GLU A 81 -13.02 -7.23 -3.88
N ALA A 82 -13.47 -8.46 -4.17
CA ALA A 82 -12.68 -9.45 -4.90
C ALA A 82 -12.44 -9.12 -6.39
N LEU A 83 -13.05 -8.04 -6.89
CA LEU A 83 -12.82 -7.54 -8.25
C LEU A 83 -11.56 -6.65 -8.36
N TYR A 84 -10.98 -6.27 -7.23
CA TYR A 84 -9.89 -5.29 -7.17
C TYR A 84 -8.74 -5.82 -6.32
N ASP A 85 -7.57 -5.92 -6.91
CA ASP A 85 -6.36 -6.24 -6.18
C ASP A 85 -5.77 -4.97 -5.53
N PRO A 86 -5.36 -5.02 -4.26
CA PRO A 86 -4.66 -3.92 -3.61
C PRO A 86 -3.17 -3.90 -3.98
N LEU A 87 -2.50 -2.79 -3.65
CA LEU A 87 -1.03 -2.70 -3.79
C LEU A 87 -0.32 -3.75 -2.94
N PHE A 88 -0.78 -3.92 -1.70
CA PHE A 88 -0.29 -4.93 -0.75
C PHE A 88 -1.49 -5.71 -0.21
N THR A 89 -1.32 -7.01 -0.03
CA THR A 89 -2.33 -7.91 0.54
C THR A 89 -1.98 -8.28 1.98
N THR A 90 -2.97 -8.70 2.75
CA THR A 90 -2.79 -9.22 4.11
C THR A 90 -2.66 -10.74 4.11
N SER A 91 -2.15 -11.30 5.20
CA SER A 91 -2.16 -12.73 5.47
C SER A 91 -3.20 -13.07 6.53
N ASP A 92 -3.92 -14.18 6.36
CA ASP A 92 -4.95 -14.60 7.31
C ASP A 92 -4.35 -15.19 8.61
N ASP A 93 -3.10 -15.63 8.55
CA ASP A 93 -2.37 -16.20 9.69
C ASP A 93 -1.43 -15.21 10.38
N GLU A 94 -1.40 -13.96 9.93
CA GLU A 94 -0.56 -12.90 10.47
C GLU A 94 -1.27 -11.54 10.41
N PRO A 95 -2.18 -11.25 11.36
CA PRO A 95 -2.90 -10.00 11.38
C PRO A 95 -1.96 -8.78 11.48
N GLY A 96 -2.20 -7.77 10.66
CA GLY A 96 -1.44 -6.51 10.67
C GLY A 96 -0.17 -6.54 9.84
N SER A 97 0.06 -7.60 9.07
CA SER A 97 1.15 -7.67 8.08
C SER A 97 0.62 -7.51 6.66
N TYR A 98 1.45 -6.89 5.82
CA TYR A 98 1.13 -6.50 4.44
C TYR A 98 2.23 -7.00 3.51
N TYR A 99 1.84 -7.74 2.49
CA TYR A 99 2.72 -8.40 1.53
C TYR A 99 2.50 -7.85 0.12
N PRO A 100 3.52 -7.81 -0.73
CA PRO A 100 3.41 -7.24 -2.06
C PRO A 100 2.43 -8.04 -2.94
N LEU A 101 1.62 -7.33 -3.74
CA LEU A 101 0.72 -7.90 -4.74
C LEU A 101 0.84 -7.13 -6.06
N ILE A 102 0.15 -5.99 -6.23
CA ILE A 102 0.40 -5.07 -7.35
C ILE A 102 1.71 -4.31 -7.13
N ALA A 103 2.03 -3.94 -5.90
CA ALA A 103 3.36 -3.45 -5.55
C ALA A 103 4.39 -4.58 -5.56
N GLU A 104 5.65 -4.23 -5.82
CA GLU A 104 6.81 -5.10 -5.66
C GLU A 104 7.55 -4.79 -4.36
N ARG A 105 7.74 -3.51 -4.07
CA ARG A 105 8.43 -3.02 -2.87
C ARG A 105 8.06 -1.57 -2.59
N ALA A 106 8.43 -1.08 -1.42
CA ALA A 106 8.36 0.32 -1.09
C ALA A 106 9.67 0.83 -0.50
N ARG A 107 9.98 2.10 -0.80
CA ARG A 107 11.03 2.90 -0.17
C ARG A 107 10.36 4.03 0.58
N TYR A 108 10.85 4.35 1.76
CA TYR A 108 10.23 5.37 2.58
C TYR A 108 11.25 6.06 3.50
N ALA A 109 10.92 7.27 3.91
CA ALA A 109 11.68 7.97 4.91
C ALA A 109 11.49 7.36 6.30
N GLY A 110 12.55 7.31 7.12
CA GLY A 110 12.48 6.75 8.47
C GLY A 110 11.50 7.51 9.41
N ASP A 111 11.07 8.71 9.04
CA ASP A 111 10.03 9.49 9.72
C ASP A 111 8.65 9.37 9.05
N TYR A 112 8.53 8.50 8.04
CA TYR A 112 7.32 8.27 7.26
C TYR A 112 6.74 9.50 6.54
N SER A 113 7.53 10.54 6.32
CA SER A 113 7.08 11.75 5.62
C SER A 113 6.79 11.54 4.14
N TRP A 114 7.37 10.52 3.53
CA TRP A 114 7.11 10.10 2.16
C TRP A 114 7.33 8.59 1.98
N MET A 115 6.66 8.06 0.96
CA MET A 115 6.81 6.67 0.51
C MET A 115 6.78 6.62 -1.01
N GLU A 116 7.70 5.85 -1.60
CA GLU A 116 7.75 5.51 -3.01
C GLU A 116 7.44 4.03 -3.17
N ILE A 117 6.49 3.69 -4.02
CA ILE A 117 6.05 2.32 -4.26
C ILE A 117 6.45 1.92 -5.67
N ALA A 118 7.30 0.91 -5.80
CA ALA A 118 7.60 0.27 -7.07
C ALA A 118 6.52 -0.77 -7.38
N LEU A 119 5.96 -0.73 -8.59
CA LEU A 119 4.95 -1.68 -9.03
C LEU A 119 5.58 -2.94 -9.60
N ASN A 120 4.91 -4.07 -9.41
CA ASN A 120 5.30 -5.32 -10.02
C ASN A 120 5.13 -5.22 -11.55
N PRO A 121 6.19 -5.39 -12.35
CA PRO A 121 6.12 -5.24 -13.80
C PRO A 121 5.22 -6.28 -14.49
N ARG A 122 4.81 -7.33 -13.76
CA ARG A 122 3.87 -8.35 -14.23
C ARG A 122 2.41 -8.03 -13.91
N ALA A 123 2.15 -7.00 -13.10
CA ALA A 123 0.77 -6.62 -12.77
C ALA A 123 0.01 -6.17 -14.01
N ARG A 124 -1.20 -6.70 -14.18
CA ARG A 124 -2.06 -6.48 -15.35
C ARG A 124 -3.50 -6.28 -14.94
N PHE A 125 -4.21 -5.50 -15.73
CA PHE A 125 -5.68 -5.49 -15.70
C PHE A 125 -6.24 -6.77 -16.31
N HIS A 126 -7.55 -6.99 -16.18
CA HIS A 126 -8.24 -8.17 -16.71
C HIS A 126 -8.16 -8.32 -18.24
N ASP A 127 -8.00 -7.22 -18.95
CA ASP A 127 -7.79 -7.17 -20.40
C ASP A 127 -6.35 -7.41 -20.83
N GLY A 128 -5.43 -7.64 -19.87
CA GLY A 128 -4.02 -7.88 -20.11
C GLY A 128 -3.16 -6.61 -20.19
N THR A 129 -3.74 -5.41 -20.13
CA THR A 129 -2.98 -4.16 -20.15
C THR A 129 -2.15 -4.00 -18.88
N PRO A 130 -0.92 -3.44 -18.93
CA PRO A 130 -0.10 -3.22 -17.75
C PRO A 130 -0.74 -2.24 -16.78
N ILE A 131 -0.63 -2.52 -15.48
CA ILE A 131 -0.95 -1.55 -14.43
C ILE A 131 0.25 -0.62 -14.25
N THR A 132 0.05 0.68 -14.33
CA THR A 132 1.09 1.70 -14.28
C THR A 132 0.97 2.59 -13.04
N ALA A 133 2.06 3.31 -12.71
CA ALA A 133 2.04 4.31 -11.64
C ALA A 133 1.00 5.43 -11.90
N ARG A 134 0.67 5.70 -13.16
CA ARG A 134 -0.38 6.68 -13.53
C ARG A 134 -1.77 6.18 -13.13
N ASP A 135 -2.03 4.89 -13.29
CA ASP A 135 -3.32 4.28 -12.91
C ASP A 135 -3.52 4.35 -11.39
N VAL A 136 -2.47 4.05 -10.63
CA VAL A 136 -2.49 4.15 -9.16
C VAL A 136 -2.71 5.59 -8.71
N ALA A 137 -1.96 6.55 -9.27
CA ALA A 137 -2.10 7.96 -8.94
C ALA A 137 -3.49 8.50 -9.36
N PHE A 138 -3.99 8.10 -10.53
CA PHE A 138 -5.35 8.45 -10.98
C PHE A 138 -6.40 7.94 -9.99
N THR A 139 -6.33 6.66 -9.62
CA THR A 139 -7.28 6.03 -8.70
C THR A 139 -7.29 6.73 -7.35
N PHE A 140 -6.11 7.00 -6.75
CA PHE A 140 -6.01 7.72 -5.49
C PHE A 140 -6.64 9.11 -5.58
N ASN A 141 -6.27 9.89 -6.60
CA ASN A 141 -6.79 11.24 -6.79
C ASN A 141 -8.30 11.24 -7.02
N LYS A 142 -8.83 10.25 -7.75
CA LYS A 142 -10.26 10.08 -7.97
C LYS A 142 -10.99 9.80 -6.65
N PHE A 143 -10.47 8.93 -5.79
CA PHE A 143 -11.01 8.71 -4.46
C PHE A 143 -10.97 9.96 -3.58
N MET A 144 -9.92 10.77 -3.67
CA MET A 144 -9.81 12.01 -2.91
C MET A 144 -10.78 13.10 -3.38
N THR A 145 -11.19 13.09 -4.64
CA THR A 145 -12.11 14.10 -5.20
C THR A 145 -13.57 13.65 -5.23
N GLU A 146 -13.82 12.42 -5.67
CA GLU A 146 -15.16 11.91 -5.97
C GLU A 146 -15.52 10.64 -5.16
N GLY A 147 -14.58 10.05 -4.45
CA GLY A 147 -14.82 8.85 -3.64
C GLY A 147 -15.61 9.12 -2.36
N VAL A 148 -15.89 8.04 -1.63
CA VAL A 148 -16.60 8.10 -0.36
C VAL A 148 -15.87 9.02 0.64
N PRO A 149 -16.59 9.79 1.47
CA PRO A 149 -15.99 10.80 2.37
C PRO A 149 -14.90 10.26 3.29
N GLN A 150 -14.98 8.98 3.66
CA GLN A 150 -13.99 8.32 4.52
C GLN A 150 -12.58 8.36 3.92
N PHE A 151 -12.42 8.24 2.59
CA PHE A 151 -11.10 8.34 1.96
C PHE A 151 -10.47 9.72 2.18
N ARG A 152 -11.25 10.78 2.00
CA ARG A 152 -10.77 12.15 2.20
C ARG A 152 -10.38 12.43 3.65
N LEU A 153 -11.10 11.84 4.59
CA LEU A 153 -10.80 11.98 6.01
C LEU A 153 -9.53 11.21 6.38
N PHE A 154 -9.44 9.95 5.94
CA PHE A 154 -8.33 9.05 6.29
C PHE A 154 -6.99 9.50 5.69
N TYR A 155 -7.00 9.94 4.43
CA TYR A 155 -5.79 10.35 3.71
C TYR A 155 -5.62 11.87 3.63
N LYS A 156 -6.18 12.62 4.59
CA LYS A 156 -6.08 14.08 4.62
C LYS A 156 -4.60 14.53 4.60
N GLY A 157 -4.26 15.39 3.63
CA GLY A 157 -2.89 15.90 3.47
C GLY A 157 -1.96 14.99 2.67
N THR A 158 -2.39 13.78 2.31
CA THR A 158 -1.60 12.89 1.45
C THR A 158 -1.73 13.29 -0.01
N THR A 159 -0.62 13.30 -0.74
CA THR A 159 -0.58 13.50 -2.20
C THR A 159 0.11 12.33 -2.86
N VAL A 160 -0.41 11.89 -4.02
CA VAL A 160 0.17 10.79 -4.79
C VAL A 160 0.50 11.27 -6.20
N LYS A 161 1.70 10.93 -6.66
CA LYS A 161 2.20 11.27 -8.00
C LYS A 161 2.84 10.04 -8.64
N ALA A 162 2.64 9.88 -9.94
CA ALA A 162 3.43 8.93 -10.72
C ALA A 162 4.82 9.53 -10.99
N ILE A 163 5.86 8.78 -10.69
CA ILE A 163 7.26 9.15 -10.91
C ILE A 163 7.88 8.15 -11.88
N ALA A 164 7.78 8.37 -13.16
CA ALA A 164 8.28 7.54 -14.25
C ALA A 164 7.60 6.17 -14.42
#